data_622c275276866b0ae14f78c31caa9865
#
_entry.id   622c275276866b0ae14f78c31caa9865
#
_cell.length_a   1.000
_cell.length_b   1.000
_cell.length_c   1.000
_cell.angle_alpha   90.00
_cell.angle_beta   90.00
_cell.angle_gamma   90.00
#
_symmetry.space_group_name_H-M   'P 1'
#
loop_
_entity.id
_entity.type
_entity.pdbx_description
1 polymer ?
#
loop_
_entity_poly.entity_id
_entity_poly.type
_entity_poly.pdbx_seq_one_letter_code
_entity_poly.pdbx_strand_id
1 'polypeptide(L)'
;MNIMKNNITIEEIKESVEYNWRKNQIIILLYAWLLVAGISLLVPFAVSIDSIELIGMGFLIWFSWMLFIGLFIFVAILFYLNKNRYLLKNYQNFNAYEVVLDRFSTSYAYKGAIYYTVNILDNGARKNVDTNPYFSNYLFSKFIPEDYNNKKVIGLYDSYKEKFYIIKKVN
;
A
#
# COMPACT_ATOMS: atom_id res chain seq x y z
N MET A 1 -3.97 22.29 18.46
CA MET A 1 -3.96 20.90 17.97
C MET A 1 -4.01 20.02 19.21
N ASN A 2 -5.07 19.22 19.36
CA ASN A 2 -5.29 18.44 20.56
C ASN A 2 -4.90 16.99 20.31
N ILE A 3 -4.09 16.43 21.23
CA ILE A 3 -3.93 14.98 21.35
C ILE A 3 -5.31 14.45 21.72
N MET A 4 -5.88 13.61 20.91
CA MET A 4 -7.14 12.96 21.19
C MET A 4 -6.86 11.66 21.97
N LYS A 5 -7.71 11.35 22.96
CA LYS A 5 -7.67 10.01 23.55
C LYS A 5 -7.91 9.00 22.41
N ASN A 6 -7.01 8.02 22.27
CA ASN A 6 -7.15 7.03 21.21
C ASN A 6 -8.34 6.11 21.51
N ASN A 7 -9.52 6.46 20.93
CA ASN A 7 -10.75 5.67 21.01
C ASN A 7 -11.04 4.96 19.68
N ILE A 8 -10.03 4.83 18.82
CA ILE A 8 -10.16 4.21 17.50
C ILE A 8 -10.35 2.71 17.68
N THR A 9 -11.36 2.15 17.01
CA THR A 9 -11.66 0.72 17.05
C THR A 9 -10.89 -0.07 15.98
N ILE A 10 -10.84 -1.40 16.13
CA ILE A 10 -10.25 -2.29 15.13
C ILE A 10 -10.98 -2.16 13.78
N GLU A 11 -12.30 -2.00 13.82
CA GLU A 11 -13.13 -1.83 12.63
C GLU A 11 -12.74 -0.56 11.88
N GLU A 12 -12.59 0.55 12.59
CA GLU A 12 -12.12 1.82 12.00
C GLU A 12 -10.71 1.69 11.39
N ILE A 13 -9.83 0.90 12.00
CA ILE A 13 -8.51 0.61 11.42
C ILE A 13 -8.62 -0.19 10.13
N LYS A 14 -9.49 -1.21 10.08
CA LYS A 14 -9.71 -2.01 8.87
C LYS A 14 -10.38 -1.23 7.74
N GLU A 15 -11.17 -0.22 8.09
CA GLU A 15 -11.79 0.72 7.15
C GLU A 15 -10.89 1.90 6.80
N SER A 16 -9.76 2.05 7.50
CA SER A 16 -8.84 3.17 7.30
C SER A 16 -8.28 3.21 5.88
N VAL A 17 -7.95 4.44 5.46
CA VAL A 17 -7.25 4.70 4.19
C VAL A 17 -6.00 3.84 4.07
N GLU A 18 -5.20 3.82 5.12
CA GLU A 18 -3.92 3.13 5.17
C GLU A 18 -4.06 1.61 4.97
N TYR A 19 -5.02 1.00 5.67
CA TYR A 19 -5.25 -0.45 5.59
C TYR A 19 -5.81 -0.85 4.22
N ASN A 20 -6.81 -0.11 3.74
CA ASN A 20 -7.46 -0.39 2.46
C ASN A 20 -6.53 -0.14 1.27
N TRP A 21 -5.70 0.90 1.32
CA TRP A 21 -4.71 1.13 0.28
C TRP A 21 -3.75 -0.06 0.14
N ARG A 22 -3.22 -0.59 1.25
CA ARG A 22 -2.34 -1.77 1.23
C ARG A 22 -3.05 -3.03 0.75
N LYS A 23 -4.31 -3.23 1.17
CA LYS A 23 -5.13 -4.34 0.69
C LYS A 23 -5.31 -4.27 -0.83
N ASN A 24 -5.56 -3.08 -1.37
CA ASN A 24 -5.69 -2.88 -2.80
C ASN A 24 -4.37 -3.16 -3.54
N GLN A 25 -3.20 -2.78 -2.99
CA GLN A 25 -1.91 -3.12 -3.59
C GLN A 25 -1.71 -4.63 -3.71
N ILE A 26 -2.12 -5.41 -2.71
CA ILE A 26 -2.09 -6.88 -2.78
C ILE A 26 -2.95 -7.39 -3.92
N ILE A 27 -4.17 -6.88 -4.04
CA ILE A 27 -5.10 -7.28 -5.11
C ILE A 27 -4.52 -6.96 -6.48
N ILE A 28 -3.94 -5.77 -6.66
CA ILE A 28 -3.31 -5.35 -7.91
C ILE A 28 -2.15 -6.27 -8.29
N LEU A 29 -1.28 -6.60 -7.33
CA LEU A 29 -0.15 -7.51 -7.56
C LEU A 29 -0.63 -8.89 -8.01
N LEU A 30 -1.69 -9.42 -7.40
CA LEU A 30 -2.28 -10.70 -7.79
C LEU A 30 -2.87 -10.66 -9.20
N TYR A 31 -3.66 -9.62 -9.53
CA TYR A 31 -4.23 -9.47 -10.87
C TYR A 31 -3.15 -9.27 -11.93
N ALA A 32 -2.13 -8.45 -11.66
CA ALA A 32 -1.02 -8.25 -12.58
C ALA A 32 -0.28 -9.56 -12.85
N TRP A 33 -0.03 -10.37 -11.83
CA TRP A 33 0.62 -11.67 -12.00
C TRP A 33 -0.24 -12.63 -12.81
N LEU A 34 -1.55 -12.74 -12.51
CA LEU A 34 -2.48 -13.59 -13.26
C LEU A 34 -2.57 -13.18 -14.74
N LEU A 35 -2.61 -11.89 -15.01
CA LEU A 35 -2.66 -11.36 -16.36
C LEU A 35 -1.38 -11.70 -17.14
N VAL A 36 -0.21 -11.46 -16.54
CA VAL A 36 1.08 -11.81 -17.13
C VAL A 36 1.19 -13.32 -17.35
N ALA A 37 0.79 -14.14 -16.38
CA ALA A 37 0.77 -15.59 -16.50
C ALA A 37 -0.15 -16.06 -17.65
N GLY A 38 -1.35 -15.49 -17.75
CA GLY A 38 -2.31 -15.82 -18.78
C GLY A 38 -1.82 -15.47 -20.20
N ILE A 39 -1.31 -14.25 -20.38
CA ILE A 39 -0.77 -13.82 -21.69
C ILE A 39 0.47 -14.62 -22.08
N SER A 40 1.39 -14.81 -21.15
CA SER A 40 2.64 -15.53 -21.43
C SER A 40 2.45 -17.03 -21.63
N LEU A 41 1.31 -17.59 -21.25
CA LEU A 41 0.96 -19.00 -21.53
C LEU A 41 0.91 -19.29 -23.03
N LEU A 42 0.64 -18.27 -23.85
CA LEU A 42 0.62 -18.44 -25.31
C LEU A 42 2.00 -18.60 -25.94
N VAL A 43 3.07 -18.18 -25.23
CA VAL A 43 4.46 -18.21 -25.75
C VAL A 43 4.93 -19.63 -26.08
N PRO A 44 4.77 -20.66 -25.20
CA PRO A 44 5.16 -22.03 -25.54
C PRO A 44 4.50 -22.56 -26.81
N PHE A 45 3.24 -22.20 -27.07
CA PHE A 45 2.53 -22.59 -28.30
C PHE A 45 3.06 -21.88 -29.55
N ALA A 46 3.38 -20.58 -29.44
CA ALA A 46 3.85 -19.78 -30.57
C ALA A 46 5.26 -20.19 -31.04
N VAL A 47 6.12 -20.63 -30.10
CA VAL A 47 7.53 -20.94 -30.38
C VAL A 47 7.74 -22.40 -30.83
N SER A 48 6.78 -23.30 -30.58
CA SER A 48 6.99 -24.75 -30.68
C SER A 48 6.03 -25.45 -31.65
N ILE A 49 5.68 -24.79 -32.77
CA ILE A 49 4.69 -25.31 -33.73
C ILE A 49 5.15 -26.66 -34.37
N ASP A 50 6.45 -26.93 -34.41
CA ASP A 50 7.00 -28.04 -35.23
C ASP A 50 7.21 -29.37 -34.51
N SER A 51 7.17 -29.43 -33.16
CA SER A 51 7.31 -30.69 -32.42
C SER A 51 6.71 -30.68 -31.01
N ILE A 52 6.12 -31.80 -30.61
CA ILE A 52 5.52 -32.00 -29.26
C ILE A 52 6.58 -31.89 -28.16
N GLU A 53 7.81 -32.37 -28.40
CA GLU A 53 8.92 -32.30 -27.44
C GLU A 53 9.34 -30.85 -27.13
N LEU A 54 9.40 -30.00 -28.16
CA LEU A 54 9.71 -28.57 -28.00
C LEU A 54 8.61 -27.84 -27.23
N ILE A 55 7.34 -28.22 -27.43
CA ILE A 55 6.21 -27.69 -26.65
C ILE A 55 6.40 -28.02 -25.16
N GLY A 56 6.75 -29.24 -24.81
CA GLY A 56 6.98 -29.68 -23.43
C GLY A 56 8.10 -28.89 -22.76
N MET A 57 9.25 -28.69 -23.43
CA MET A 57 10.35 -27.86 -22.92
C MET A 57 9.93 -26.40 -22.75
N GLY A 58 9.17 -25.84 -23.70
CA GLY A 58 8.64 -24.49 -23.62
C GLY A 58 7.76 -24.28 -22.40
N PHE A 59 6.90 -25.24 -22.07
CA PHE A 59 6.09 -25.19 -20.84
C PHE A 59 6.93 -25.27 -19.57
N LEU A 60 7.97 -26.09 -19.50
CA LEU A 60 8.85 -26.17 -18.34
C LEU A 60 9.58 -24.84 -18.09
N ILE A 61 10.09 -24.22 -19.15
CA ILE A 61 10.75 -22.91 -19.07
C ILE A 61 9.73 -21.85 -18.62
N TRP A 62 8.55 -21.81 -19.24
CA TRP A 62 7.49 -20.87 -18.85
C TRP A 62 7.11 -21.05 -17.37
N PHE A 63 6.87 -22.27 -16.92
CA PHE A 63 6.49 -22.55 -15.52
C PHE A 63 7.57 -22.10 -14.55
N SER A 64 8.85 -22.34 -14.87
CA SER A 64 9.99 -21.91 -14.04
C SER A 64 10.06 -20.40 -13.92
N TRP A 65 9.83 -19.67 -15.00
CA TRP A 65 9.78 -18.21 -15.00
C TRP A 65 8.58 -17.68 -14.20
N MET A 66 7.42 -18.31 -14.33
CA MET A 66 6.22 -17.92 -13.55
C MET A 66 6.40 -18.16 -12.07
N LEU A 67 7.04 -19.24 -11.67
CA LEU A 67 7.39 -19.48 -10.27
C LEU A 67 8.38 -18.43 -9.74
N PHE A 68 9.40 -18.09 -10.53
CA PHE A 68 10.38 -17.08 -10.15
C PHE A 68 9.74 -15.70 -9.93
N ILE A 69 8.94 -15.22 -10.90
CA ILE A 69 8.20 -13.96 -10.78
C ILE A 69 7.19 -14.03 -9.61
N GLY A 70 6.49 -15.15 -9.45
CA GLY A 70 5.55 -15.39 -8.36
C GLY A 70 6.18 -15.28 -6.98
N LEU A 71 7.44 -15.72 -6.83
CA LEU A 71 8.17 -15.57 -5.58
C LEU A 71 8.39 -14.11 -5.18
N PHE A 72 8.77 -13.24 -6.11
CA PHE A 72 8.91 -11.80 -5.83
C PHE A 72 7.58 -11.16 -5.45
N ILE A 73 6.51 -11.50 -6.15
CA ILE A 73 5.16 -11.00 -5.85
C ILE A 73 4.72 -11.48 -4.47
N PHE A 74 4.97 -12.75 -4.15
CA PHE A 74 4.67 -13.30 -2.83
C PHE A 74 5.40 -12.56 -1.71
N VAL A 75 6.68 -12.26 -1.88
CA VAL A 75 7.46 -11.46 -0.92
C VAL A 75 6.87 -10.05 -0.76
N ALA A 76 6.47 -9.41 -1.87
CA ALA A 76 5.83 -8.10 -1.81
C ALA A 76 4.48 -8.15 -1.08
N ILE A 77 3.68 -9.20 -1.30
CA ILE A 77 2.42 -9.42 -0.60
C ILE A 77 2.66 -9.60 0.91
N LEU A 78 3.63 -10.42 1.30
CA LEU A 78 4.00 -10.61 2.70
C LEU A 78 4.41 -9.30 3.37
N PHE A 79 5.12 -8.42 2.65
CA PHE A 79 5.51 -7.11 3.15
C PHE A 79 4.27 -6.24 3.47
N TYR A 80 3.27 -6.17 2.57
CA TYR A 80 2.04 -5.43 2.84
C TYR A 80 1.21 -6.05 3.96
N LEU A 81 1.10 -7.38 4.00
CA LEU A 81 0.41 -8.09 5.08
C LEU A 81 1.06 -7.84 6.45
N ASN A 82 2.39 -7.87 6.52
CA ASN A 82 3.12 -7.60 7.75
C ASN A 82 2.92 -6.15 8.22
N LYS A 83 2.89 -5.18 7.30
CA LYS A 83 2.57 -3.79 7.65
C LYS A 83 1.15 -3.64 8.20
N ASN A 84 0.17 -4.34 7.61
CA ASN A 84 -1.20 -4.32 8.11
C ASN A 84 -1.32 -5.01 9.48
N ARG A 85 -0.66 -6.15 9.67
CA ARG A 85 -0.59 -6.82 10.98
C ARG A 85 0.06 -5.94 12.05
N TYR A 86 1.12 -5.25 11.70
CA TYR A 86 1.77 -4.30 12.60
C TYR A 86 0.82 -3.18 13.04
N LEU A 87 0.10 -2.57 12.10
CA LEU A 87 -0.88 -1.53 12.39
C LEU A 87 -1.98 -2.05 13.31
N LEU A 88 -2.58 -3.21 13.00
CA LEU A 88 -3.63 -3.85 13.80
C LEU A 88 -3.17 -4.25 15.21
N LYS A 89 -1.91 -4.61 15.38
CA LYS A 89 -1.36 -5.02 16.68
C LYS A 89 -1.03 -3.84 17.58
N ASN A 90 -0.61 -2.73 16.99
CA ASN A 90 0.00 -1.63 17.75
C ASN A 90 -0.82 -0.34 17.78
N TYR A 91 -1.97 -0.26 17.09
CA TYR A 91 -2.74 0.99 16.96
C TYR A 91 -3.13 1.63 18.30
N GLN A 92 -3.35 0.82 19.34
CA GLN A 92 -3.67 1.32 20.69
C GLN A 92 -2.50 2.07 21.35
N ASN A 93 -1.27 1.78 20.95
CA ASN A 93 -0.06 2.41 21.46
C ASN A 93 0.29 3.70 20.69
N PHE A 94 -0.47 4.03 19.64
CA PHE A 94 -0.22 5.21 18.83
C PHE A 94 -1.04 6.40 19.35
N ASN A 95 -0.48 7.58 19.20
CA ASN A 95 -1.17 8.81 19.54
C ASN A 95 -2.12 9.22 18.42
N ALA A 96 -3.37 9.50 18.76
CA ALA A 96 -4.36 9.97 17.79
C ALA A 96 -4.32 11.49 17.68
N TYR A 97 -4.31 12.00 16.45
CA TYR A 97 -4.29 13.43 16.15
C TYR A 97 -5.34 13.76 15.10
N GLU A 98 -5.92 14.95 15.25
CA GLU A 98 -6.74 15.58 14.24
C GLU A 98 -5.90 16.67 13.57
N VAL A 99 -5.63 16.51 12.27
CA VAL A 99 -4.74 17.38 11.50
C VAL A 99 -5.37 17.76 10.16
N VAL A 100 -4.92 18.87 9.60
CA VAL A 100 -5.23 19.24 8.21
C VAL A 100 -4.05 18.81 7.35
N LEU A 101 -4.33 18.12 6.25
CA LEU A 101 -3.33 17.71 5.27
C LEU A 101 -3.12 18.86 4.27
N ASP A 102 -2.35 19.86 4.67
CA ASP A 102 -2.13 21.10 3.91
C ASP A 102 -0.89 21.07 3.02
N ARG A 103 -0.01 20.10 3.22
CA ARG A 103 1.24 19.95 2.48
C ARG A 103 1.32 18.58 1.84
N PHE A 104 1.23 18.59 0.54
CA PHE A 104 1.38 17.39 -0.26
C PHE A 104 2.65 17.49 -1.12
N SER A 105 3.37 16.40 -1.21
CA SER A 105 4.60 16.30 -2.01
C SER A 105 4.56 15.07 -2.90
N THR A 106 5.15 15.19 -4.09
CA THR A 106 5.40 14.05 -4.97
C THR A 106 6.84 13.60 -4.79
N SER A 107 7.04 12.30 -4.58
CA SER A 107 8.37 11.74 -4.49
C SER A 107 8.82 11.17 -5.82
N TYR A 108 9.89 11.76 -6.40
CA TYR A 108 10.54 11.20 -7.60
C TYR A 108 11.15 9.81 -7.32
N ALA A 109 11.66 9.58 -6.11
CA ALA A 109 12.22 8.30 -5.69
C ALA A 109 11.19 7.16 -5.69
N TYR A 110 9.92 7.50 -5.50
CA TYR A 110 8.79 6.56 -5.52
C TYR A 110 7.91 6.72 -6.78
N LYS A 111 8.48 7.14 -7.90
CA LYS A 111 7.80 7.22 -9.21
C LYS A 111 6.45 7.96 -9.15
N GLY A 112 6.43 9.14 -8.51
CA GLY A 112 5.24 9.97 -8.42
C GLY A 112 4.27 9.59 -7.30
N ALA A 113 4.69 8.78 -6.32
CA ALA A 113 3.89 8.58 -5.11
C ALA A 113 3.70 9.89 -4.36
N ILE A 114 2.49 10.09 -3.85
CA ILE A 114 2.09 11.25 -3.07
C ILE A 114 2.24 10.93 -1.59
N TYR A 115 2.79 11.86 -0.82
CA TYR A 115 2.80 11.81 0.63
C TYR A 115 2.47 13.18 1.20
N TYR A 116 1.97 13.21 2.43
CA TYR A 116 1.67 14.43 3.16
C TYR A 116 2.65 14.58 4.31
N THR A 117 3.11 15.82 4.53
CA THR A 117 3.85 16.20 5.73
C THR A 117 2.89 16.87 6.68
N VAL A 118 2.70 16.30 7.86
CA VAL A 118 1.83 16.81 8.91
C VAL A 118 2.62 17.38 10.07
N ASN A 119 2.14 18.49 10.63
CA ASN A 119 2.71 19.06 11.84
C ASN A 119 1.94 18.51 13.04
N ILE A 120 2.62 17.82 13.93
CA ILE A 120 2.06 17.30 15.17
C ILE A 120 2.74 17.92 16.39
N LEU A 121 2.06 17.87 17.54
CA LEU A 121 2.66 18.23 18.83
C LEU A 121 2.95 16.94 19.57
N ASP A 122 4.21 16.54 19.61
CA ASP A 122 4.67 15.34 20.31
C ASP A 122 5.49 15.75 21.54
N ASN A 123 5.06 15.34 22.75
CA ASN A 123 5.70 15.70 24.01
C ASN A 123 5.99 17.20 24.19
N GLY A 124 5.08 18.06 23.72
CA GLY A 124 5.22 19.52 23.78
C GLY A 124 6.10 20.15 22.68
N ALA A 125 6.76 19.35 21.86
CA ALA A 125 7.55 19.82 20.71
C ALA A 125 6.76 19.69 19.40
N ARG A 126 6.88 20.71 18.55
CA ARG A 126 6.33 20.63 17.18
C ARG A 126 7.23 19.75 16.33
N LYS A 127 6.64 18.74 15.67
CA LYS A 127 7.36 17.81 14.80
C LYS A 127 6.66 17.69 13.47
N ASN A 128 7.44 17.73 12.39
CA ASN A 128 6.98 17.45 11.04
C ASN A 128 7.11 15.94 10.81
N VAL A 129 6.02 15.29 10.42
CA VAL A 129 5.98 13.84 10.21
C VAL A 129 5.35 13.55 8.85
N ASP A 130 5.96 12.65 8.10
CA ASP A 130 5.44 12.25 6.81
C ASP A 130 4.51 11.04 6.94
N THR A 131 3.48 11.03 6.09
CA THR A 131 2.68 9.83 5.85
C THR A 131 3.48 8.80 5.06
N ASN A 132 2.93 7.61 4.88
CA ASN A 132 3.47 6.70 3.88
C ASN A 132 3.23 7.27 2.47
N PRO A 133 4.11 6.94 1.50
CA PRO A 133 3.86 7.29 0.11
C PRO A 133 2.69 6.47 -0.44
N TYR A 134 1.72 7.14 -1.05
CA TYR A 134 0.56 6.53 -1.70
C TYR A 134 0.68 6.66 -3.20
N PHE A 135 0.46 5.57 -3.93
CA PHE A 135 0.34 5.62 -5.38
C PHE A 135 -1.13 5.88 -5.74
N SER A 136 -1.34 6.85 -6.59
CA SER A 136 -2.63 7.10 -7.20
C SER A 136 -2.97 5.94 -8.14
N ASN A 137 -3.90 5.09 -7.75
CA ASN A 137 -4.30 3.95 -8.55
C ASN A 137 -5.81 4.00 -8.82
N TYR A 138 -6.16 4.76 -9.84
CA TYR A 138 -7.53 5.05 -10.22
C TYR A 138 -8.35 3.80 -10.60
N LEU A 139 -7.70 2.71 -11.01
CA LEU A 139 -8.40 1.51 -11.49
C LEU A 139 -8.96 0.63 -10.36
N PHE A 140 -8.30 0.58 -9.21
CA PHE A 140 -8.62 -0.39 -8.16
C PHE A 140 -8.74 0.21 -6.76
N SER A 141 -8.47 1.49 -6.57
CA SER A 141 -8.48 2.14 -5.28
C SER A 141 -9.56 3.21 -5.21
N LYS A 142 -10.40 3.14 -4.16
CA LYS A 142 -11.29 4.25 -3.78
C LYS A 142 -10.51 5.41 -3.14
N PHE A 143 -9.21 5.22 -2.90
CA PHE A 143 -8.36 6.23 -2.31
C PHE A 143 -7.65 7.01 -3.42
N ILE A 144 -8.02 8.26 -3.57
CA ILE A 144 -7.37 9.24 -4.42
C ILE A 144 -6.63 10.18 -3.46
N PRO A 145 -5.29 10.16 -3.41
CA PRO A 145 -4.52 10.98 -2.48
C PRO A 145 -4.89 12.46 -2.57
N GLU A 146 -5.05 12.99 -3.78
CA GLU A 146 -5.37 14.39 -4.05
C GLU A 146 -6.67 14.87 -3.38
N ASP A 147 -7.63 13.97 -3.18
CA ASP A 147 -8.90 14.27 -2.52
C ASP A 147 -8.74 14.57 -1.02
N TYR A 148 -7.58 14.32 -0.47
CA TYR A 148 -7.25 14.57 0.93
C TYR A 148 -6.52 15.91 1.14
N ASN A 149 -6.11 16.58 0.06
CA ASN A 149 -5.45 17.89 0.15
C ASN A 149 -6.38 18.92 0.78
N ASN A 150 -5.86 19.68 1.75
CA ASN A 150 -6.61 20.65 2.55
C ASN A 150 -7.82 20.07 3.31
N LYS A 151 -7.84 18.76 3.54
CA LYS A 151 -8.88 18.11 4.32
C LYS A 151 -8.42 17.83 5.75
N LYS A 152 -9.37 17.93 6.66
CA LYS A 152 -9.21 17.57 8.06
C LYS A 152 -9.33 16.06 8.19
N VAL A 153 -8.35 15.44 8.82
CA VAL A 153 -8.30 13.98 8.99
C VAL A 153 -7.98 13.61 10.43
N ILE A 154 -8.47 12.45 10.85
CA ILE A 154 -7.98 11.76 12.03
C ILE A 154 -6.93 10.78 11.58
N GLY A 155 -5.78 10.81 12.23
CA GLY A 155 -4.70 9.89 11.99
C GLY A 155 -4.01 9.43 13.26
N LEU A 156 -3.20 8.39 13.12
CA LEU A 156 -2.39 7.80 14.17
C LEU A 156 -0.92 8.07 13.93
N TYR A 157 -0.24 8.55 14.94
CA TYR A 157 1.20 8.75 14.92
C TYR A 157 1.91 7.61 15.66
N ASP A 158 2.77 6.92 14.94
CA ASP A 158 3.69 5.91 15.45
C ASP A 158 5.03 6.60 15.77
N SER A 159 5.28 6.84 17.05
CA SER A 159 6.51 7.50 17.51
C SER A 159 7.76 6.65 17.28
N TYR A 160 7.63 5.33 17.22
CA TYR A 160 8.76 4.42 16.98
C TYR A 160 9.23 4.45 15.51
N LYS A 161 8.28 4.50 14.55
CA LYS A 161 8.59 4.56 13.12
C LYS A 161 8.61 5.97 12.57
N GLU A 162 8.23 6.95 13.36
CA GLU A 162 8.08 8.34 12.96
C GLU A 162 7.18 8.50 11.73
N LYS A 163 6.05 7.78 11.72
CA LYS A 163 5.09 7.77 10.61
C LYS A 163 3.69 8.15 11.07
N PHE A 164 3.00 8.86 10.19
CA PHE A 164 1.61 9.24 10.37
C PHE A 164 0.72 8.40 9.45
N TYR A 165 -0.28 7.72 10.03
CA TYR A 165 -1.23 6.86 9.33
C TYR A 165 -2.58 7.56 9.23
N ILE A 166 -3.07 7.80 8.02
CA ILE A 166 -4.39 8.41 7.80
C ILE A 166 -5.47 7.36 8.06
N ILE A 167 -6.37 7.64 9.00
CA ILE A 167 -7.47 6.74 9.36
C ILE A 167 -8.73 7.14 8.60
N LYS A 168 -9.25 8.35 8.81
CA LYS A 168 -10.49 8.81 8.18
C LYS A 168 -10.53 10.32 8.00
N LYS A 169 -11.35 10.79 7.05
CA LYS A 169 -11.70 12.21 6.96
C LYS A 169 -12.62 12.61 8.11
N VAL A 170 -12.49 13.83 8.55
CA VAL A 170 -13.46 14.48 9.42
C VAL A 170 -14.44 15.21 8.51
N ASN A 171 -15.70 14.86 8.60
CA ASN A 171 -16.78 15.53 7.87
C ASN A 171 -17.11 16.87 8.52
#